data_285894ce1a956e18491a27085be01beb
#
_entry.id   285894ce1a956e18491a27085be01beb
#
_cell.length_a   1.000
_cell.length_b   1.000
_cell.length_c   1.000
_cell.angle_alpha   90.00
_cell.angle_beta   90.00
_cell.angle_gamma   90.00
#
_symmetry.space_group_name_H-M   'P 1'
#
loop_
_entity.id
_entity.type
_entity.pdbx_description
1 polymer ?
#
loop_
_entity_poly.entity_id
_entity_poly.type
_entity_poly.pdbx_seq_one_letter_code
_entity_poly.pdbx_strand_id
1 'polypeptide(L)'
;MAEYQVLYWREIPSLVKAIDATAEVSVRLPQRFHDAIDDAAMRAGATDSETYLMGWQWGPTRQRPGTAREVAEAVAEELTASTSPTISPDPFRES
;
A
#
# COMPACT_ATOMS: atom_id res chain seq x y z
N MET A 1 -3.58 -13.57 -16.60
CA MET A 1 -4.25 -13.06 -15.41
C MET A 1 -3.36 -13.21 -14.20
N ALA A 2 -3.29 -12.21 -13.39
CA ALA A 2 -2.42 -12.23 -12.22
C ALA A 2 -3.24 -12.02 -10.96
N GLU A 3 -2.78 -12.64 -9.87
CA GLU A 3 -3.36 -12.39 -8.55
C GLU A 3 -2.52 -11.33 -7.87
N TYR A 4 -3.15 -10.48 -7.10
CA TYR A 4 -2.41 -9.46 -6.38
C TYR A 4 -2.97 -9.24 -4.99
N GLN A 5 -2.10 -8.75 -4.12
CA GLN A 5 -2.46 -8.34 -2.77
C GLN A 5 -1.74 -7.04 -2.47
N VAL A 6 -2.34 -6.24 -1.60
CA VAL A 6 -1.72 -5.01 -1.15
C VAL A 6 -1.37 -5.17 0.31
N LEU A 7 -0.16 -4.80 0.67
CA LEU A 7 0.27 -4.81 2.08
C LEU A 7 -0.06 -3.47 2.68
N TYR A 8 -0.80 -3.47 3.78
CA TYR A 8 -1.20 -2.26 4.47
C TYR A 8 -0.61 -2.21 5.86
N TRP A 9 -0.29 -1.02 6.33
CA TRP A 9 -0.10 -0.80 7.76
C TRP A 9 -1.37 -0.11 8.22
N ARG A 10 -2.21 -0.88 8.87
CA ARG A 10 -3.58 -0.48 9.20
C ARG A 10 -4.30 -0.13 7.90
N GLU A 11 -4.55 1.14 7.63
CA GLU A 11 -5.27 1.50 6.43
C GLU A 11 -4.39 2.17 5.37
N ILE A 12 -3.09 2.24 5.60
CA ILE A 12 -2.18 2.91 4.68
C ILE A 12 -1.47 1.86 3.82
N PRO A 13 -1.62 1.92 2.50
CA PRO A 13 -0.97 0.94 1.64
C PRO A 13 0.53 1.18 1.57
N SER A 14 1.29 0.10 1.47
CA SER A 14 2.74 0.15 1.43
C SER A 14 3.31 -0.39 0.15
N LEU A 15 2.84 -1.55 -0.29
CA LEU A 15 3.32 -2.13 -1.53
C LEU A 15 2.27 -3.04 -2.12
N VAL A 16 2.44 -3.34 -3.39
CA VAL A 16 1.59 -4.27 -4.12
C VAL A 16 2.42 -5.46 -4.54
N LYS A 17 1.93 -6.65 -4.27
CA LYS A 17 2.58 -7.87 -4.74
C LYS A 17 1.64 -8.55 -5.72
N ALA A 18 2.16 -8.93 -6.88
CA ALA A 18 1.37 -9.62 -7.88
C ALA A 18 2.12 -10.86 -8.34
N ILE A 19 1.36 -11.90 -8.65
CA ILE A 19 1.91 -13.18 -9.04
C ILE A 19 1.15 -13.66 -10.27
N ASP A 20 1.89 -14.10 -11.28
CA ASP A 20 1.27 -14.77 -12.42
C ASP A 20 1.95 -16.13 -12.58
N ALA A 21 1.68 -16.80 -13.68
CA ALA A 21 2.20 -18.16 -13.89
C ALA A 21 3.71 -18.20 -13.98
N THR A 22 4.35 -17.08 -14.30
CA THR A 22 5.77 -17.06 -14.58
C THR A 22 6.59 -16.17 -13.67
N ALA A 23 5.96 -15.28 -12.90
CA ALA A 23 6.72 -14.30 -12.14
C ALA A 23 5.96 -13.79 -10.92
N GLU A 24 6.72 -13.32 -9.96
CA GLU A 24 6.19 -12.61 -8.81
C GLU A 24 6.86 -11.24 -8.80
N VAL A 25 6.08 -10.19 -8.71
CA VAL A 25 6.57 -8.82 -8.76
C VAL A 25 6.01 -8.03 -7.60
N SER A 26 6.85 -7.25 -6.94
CA SER A 26 6.42 -6.35 -5.89
C SER A 26 6.78 -4.93 -6.27
N VAL A 27 5.85 -4.00 -6.08
CA VAL A 27 6.07 -2.59 -6.36
C VAL A 27 5.77 -1.80 -5.10
N ARG A 28 6.76 -1.08 -4.61
CA ARG A 28 6.58 -0.24 -3.43
C ARG A 28 5.90 1.06 -3.84
N LEU A 29 5.04 1.54 -2.97
CA LEU A 29 4.42 2.85 -3.18
C LEU A 29 5.44 3.95 -2.88
N PRO A 30 5.17 5.19 -3.30
CA PRO A 30 6.11 6.28 -3.06
C PRO A 30 6.45 6.45 -1.59
N GLN A 31 7.59 7.06 -1.33
CA GLN A 31 8.11 7.23 0.02
C GLN A 31 7.12 7.94 0.93
N ARG A 32 6.31 8.83 0.39
CA ARG A 32 5.35 9.55 1.21
C ARG A 32 4.36 8.63 1.91
N PHE A 33 4.08 7.46 1.33
CA PHE A 33 3.22 6.49 1.99
C PHE A 33 3.92 5.87 3.19
N HIS A 34 5.22 5.62 3.06
CA HIS A 34 5.97 5.05 4.16
C HIS A 34 6.19 6.08 5.28
N ASP A 35 6.37 7.33 4.90
CA ASP A 35 6.45 8.40 5.89
C ASP A 35 5.14 8.53 6.65
N ALA A 36 4.02 8.38 5.94
CA ALA A 36 2.72 8.42 6.59
C ALA A 36 2.53 7.26 7.56
N ILE A 37 3.05 6.07 7.21
CA ILE A 37 2.99 4.92 8.11
C ILE A 37 3.79 5.20 9.37
N ASP A 38 5.00 5.73 9.22
CA ASP A 38 5.82 6.04 10.38
C ASP A 38 5.13 7.06 11.29
N ASP A 39 4.57 8.09 10.69
CA ASP A 39 3.88 9.12 11.44
C ASP A 39 2.65 8.57 12.15
N ALA A 40 1.89 7.73 11.44
CA ALA A 40 0.70 7.14 12.04
C ALA A 40 1.07 6.19 13.19
N ALA A 41 2.17 5.46 13.05
CA ALA A 41 2.62 4.57 14.11
C ALA A 41 2.99 5.37 15.36
N MET A 42 3.66 6.48 15.17
CA MET A 42 4.04 7.32 16.30
C MET A 42 2.84 7.93 16.97
N ARG A 43 1.87 8.38 16.19
CA ARG A 43 0.68 8.98 16.76
C ARG A 43 -0.17 7.97 17.50
N ALA A 44 -0.16 6.74 17.04
CA ALA A 44 -0.94 5.68 17.67
C ALA A 44 -0.24 5.09 18.88
N GLY A 45 0.98 5.54 19.18
CA GLY A 45 1.75 4.97 20.27
C GLY A 45 2.32 3.60 19.97
N ALA A 46 2.36 3.22 18.68
CA ALA A 46 2.86 1.93 18.28
C ALA A 46 4.38 2.01 18.15
N THR A 47 5.03 2.30 19.27
CA THR A 47 6.47 2.53 19.23
C THR A 47 7.27 1.30 19.60
N ASP A 48 6.62 0.27 20.15
CA ASP A 48 7.35 -0.96 20.38
C ASP A 48 7.17 -1.88 19.19
N SER A 49 8.05 -2.85 19.06
CA SER A 49 8.08 -3.71 17.90
C SER A 49 6.80 -4.48 17.73
N GLU A 50 6.28 -4.98 18.81
CA GLU A 50 5.11 -5.84 18.72
C GLU A 50 3.89 -5.09 18.23
N THR A 51 3.62 -3.94 18.79
CA THR A 51 2.47 -3.14 18.39
C THR A 51 2.62 -2.67 16.95
N TYR A 52 3.82 -2.28 16.57
CA TYR A 52 4.07 -1.86 15.20
C TYR A 52 3.81 -3.00 14.22
N LEU A 53 4.31 -4.19 14.52
CA LEU A 53 4.14 -5.32 13.63
C LEU A 53 2.69 -5.75 13.50
N MET A 54 1.91 -5.57 14.53
CA MET A 54 0.52 -5.94 14.47
C MET A 54 -0.30 -5.09 13.51
N GLY A 55 0.23 -3.96 13.11
CA GLY A 55 -0.46 -3.11 12.15
C GLY A 55 -0.34 -3.59 10.72
N TRP A 56 0.65 -4.45 10.43
CA TRP A 56 0.87 -4.91 9.06
C TRP A 56 -0.12 -6.01 8.71
N GLN A 57 -0.82 -5.86 7.60
CA GLN A 57 -1.77 -6.85 7.15
C GLN A 57 -1.80 -6.89 5.64
N TRP A 58 -1.92 -8.10 5.11
CA TRP A 58 -2.16 -8.26 3.68
C TRP A 58 -3.65 -8.12 3.42
N GLY A 59 -3.99 -7.37 2.40
CA GLY A 59 -5.37 -7.29 1.96
C GLY A 59 -5.81 -8.56 1.27
N PRO A 60 -7.06 -8.62 0.84
CA PRO A 60 -7.56 -9.82 0.19
C PRO A 60 -6.89 -10.04 -1.16
N THR A 61 -6.77 -11.29 -1.55
CA THR A 61 -6.24 -11.64 -2.86
C THR A 61 -7.28 -11.32 -3.91
N ARG A 62 -6.87 -10.61 -4.94
CA ARG A 62 -7.75 -10.26 -6.05
C ARG A 62 -7.08 -10.64 -7.34
N GLN A 63 -7.83 -10.65 -8.42
CA GLN A 63 -7.31 -11.01 -9.74
C GLN A 63 -7.58 -9.89 -10.73
N ARG A 64 -6.65 -9.73 -11.66
CA ARG A 64 -6.79 -8.77 -12.75
C ARG A 64 -6.13 -9.35 -13.99
N PRO A 65 -6.62 -8.99 -15.18
CA PRO A 65 -5.94 -9.39 -16.41
C PRO A 65 -4.60 -8.70 -16.54
N GLY A 66 -3.63 -9.40 -17.09
CA GLY A 66 -2.31 -8.86 -17.33
C GLY A 66 -1.23 -9.69 -16.67
N THR A 67 0.01 -9.30 -16.88
CA THR A 67 1.14 -9.96 -16.24
C THR A 67 1.27 -9.44 -14.81
N ALA A 68 2.06 -10.15 -14.01
CA ALA A 68 2.30 -9.71 -12.64
C ALA A 68 2.83 -8.29 -12.60
N ARG A 69 3.77 -7.95 -13.49
CA ARG A 69 4.33 -6.60 -13.51
C ARG A 69 3.27 -5.57 -13.88
N GLU A 70 2.48 -5.86 -14.91
CA GLU A 70 1.44 -4.93 -15.34
C GLU A 70 0.44 -4.69 -14.23
N VAL A 71 0.02 -5.76 -13.57
CA VAL A 71 -0.96 -5.65 -12.52
C VAL A 71 -0.39 -4.91 -11.31
N ALA A 72 0.84 -5.25 -10.90
CA ALA A 72 1.44 -4.61 -9.74
C ALA A 72 1.62 -3.11 -9.98
N GLU A 73 2.09 -2.74 -11.17
CA GLU A 73 2.30 -1.32 -11.47
C GLU A 73 0.99 -0.57 -11.59
N ALA A 74 -0.01 -1.19 -12.20
CA ALA A 74 -1.31 -0.54 -12.37
C ALA A 74 -1.98 -0.32 -11.02
N VAL A 75 -1.95 -1.31 -10.15
CA VAL A 75 -2.58 -1.18 -8.84
C VAL A 75 -1.82 -0.17 -7.99
N ALA A 76 -0.49 -0.19 -8.03
CA ALA A 76 0.30 0.78 -7.28
C ALA A 76 0.00 2.19 -7.76
N GLU A 77 -0.15 2.37 -9.06
CA GLU A 77 -0.46 3.69 -9.60
C GLU A 77 -1.85 4.14 -9.18
N GLU A 78 -2.82 3.24 -9.22
CA GLU A 78 -4.18 3.56 -8.79
C GLU A 78 -4.22 3.95 -7.33
N LEU A 79 -3.50 3.24 -6.49
CA LEU A 79 -3.47 3.57 -5.07
C LEU A 79 -2.77 4.91 -4.83
N THR A 80 -1.70 5.17 -5.58
CA THR A 80 -0.98 6.43 -5.46
C THR A 80 -1.88 7.60 -5.85
N ALA A 81 -2.70 7.42 -6.87
CA ALA A 81 -3.54 8.49 -7.36
C ALA A 81 -4.79 8.69 -6.52
N SER A 82 -5.35 7.60 -6.01
CA SER A 82 -6.66 7.70 -5.35
C SER A 82 -6.58 7.72 -3.83
N THR A 83 -5.44 7.36 -3.25
CA THR A 83 -5.30 7.30 -1.82
C THR A 83 -4.31 8.35 -1.37
N SER A 84 -4.74 9.23 -0.52
CA SER A 84 -3.83 10.21 0.06
C SER A 84 -3.36 9.68 1.40
N PRO A 85 -2.06 9.55 1.59
CA PRO A 85 -1.57 9.14 2.89
C PRO A 85 -1.65 10.26 3.90
N THR A 86 -1.87 11.48 3.44
CA THR A 86 -1.97 12.61 4.31
C THR A 86 -3.33 12.66 4.86
N ILE A 87 -3.45 12.55 6.13
CA ILE A 87 -4.69 12.51 6.69
C ILE A 87 -5.32 13.78 6.75
N SER A 88 -4.68 14.82 6.82
CA SER A 88 -5.27 16.07 6.98
C SER A 88 -5.56 16.63 5.67
N PRO A 89 -6.76 16.59 5.23
CA PRO A 89 -7.09 17.14 3.98
C PRO A 89 -6.95 18.60 4.09
N ASP A 90 -6.18 19.14 3.32
CA ASP A 90 -6.07 20.57 3.27
C ASP A 90 -7.19 21.06 2.38
N PRO A 91 -8.14 21.75 2.92
CA PRO A 91 -9.27 22.19 2.14
C PRO A 91 -8.88 23.16 1.04
N PHE A 92 -7.70 23.67 1.10
CA PHE A 92 -7.29 24.55 0.07
C PHE A 92 -6.54 23.86 -1.00
N ARG A 93 -6.27 22.65 -0.84
CA ARG A 93 -5.62 21.96 -1.82
C ARG A 93 -6.51 21.70 -2.80
N GLU A 94 -6.81 21.88 -3.34
CA GLU A 94 -7.64 21.53 -4.09
C GLU A 94 -7.44 20.64 -4.52
N SER A 95 -7.42 20.23 -4.45
CA SER A 95 -7.32 19.27 -4.64
C SER A 95 -7.54 18.85 -5.24
#